data_200615f63c6489c44dd57311fbbace5b
#
_entry.id   200615f63c6489c44dd57311fbbace5b
#
_cell.length_a   1.000
_cell.length_b   1.000
_cell.length_c   1.000
_cell.angle_alpha   90.00
_cell.angle_beta   90.00
_cell.angle_gamma   90.00
#
_symmetry.space_group_name_H-M   'P 1'
#
loop_
_entity.id
_entity.type
_entity.pdbx_description
1 polymer ?
#
loop_
_entity_poly.entity_id
_entity_poly.type
_entity_poly.pdbx_seq_one_letter_code
_entity_poly.pdbx_strand_id
1 'polypeptide(L)'
;MTSENTYRVGVGINYWDDPKGLIKILTNDTVYDYVEKIYVIDGRYEGRMDEAESHMDYLTDLSEIYSKLHIVSMDGSKQIAKRNKYWELAQVDEMDYMIVCDSDEYMDFDVTKLIGSLRTLDARPEKCYPVKQHMEGISVMSRPRLFKGPFTFRHLQSEKDNTISHGSLYEKDGTEIINQMYAWFKDHPKRQINSDDQSGIDGIKMWHDKTFRSRDRVIADRVYYDETP
;
A
#
# COMPACT_ATOMS: atom_id res chain seq x y z
N MET A 1 -19.78 6.12 -22.44
CA MET A 1 -19.67 4.67 -22.36
C MET A 1 -18.81 4.39 -21.14
N THR A 2 -19.43 4.08 -20.03
CA THR A 2 -18.72 3.60 -18.83
C THR A 2 -18.18 2.20 -19.18
N SER A 3 -16.87 2.07 -19.37
CA SER A 3 -16.25 0.74 -19.42
C SER A 3 -16.54 0.08 -18.08
N GLU A 4 -17.36 -0.99 -18.09
CA GLU A 4 -17.55 -1.78 -16.90
C GLU A 4 -16.15 -2.16 -16.37
N ASN A 5 -15.88 -1.75 -15.16
CA ASN A 5 -14.63 -2.05 -14.49
C ASN A 5 -14.56 -3.59 -14.36
N THR A 6 -13.71 -4.22 -15.15
CA THR A 6 -13.64 -5.69 -15.24
C THR A 6 -13.04 -6.28 -13.95
N TYR A 7 -12.36 -5.47 -13.15
CA TYR A 7 -11.67 -5.87 -11.92
C TYR A 7 -12.08 -4.99 -10.74
N ARG A 8 -12.27 -5.63 -9.60
CA ARG A 8 -12.49 -4.97 -8.32
C ARG A 8 -11.15 -4.66 -7.68
N VAL A 9 -10.75 -3.39 -7.71
CA VAL A 9 -9.46 -2.93 -7.21
C VAL A 9 -9.66 -2.14 -5.92
N GLY A 10 -9.01 -2.58 -4.85
CA GLY A 10 -8.99 -1.86 -3.57
C GLY A 10 -7.65 -1.16 -3.33
N VAL A 11 -7.66 -0.16 -2.45
CA VAL A 11 -6.46 0.49 -1.92
C VAL A 11 -6.39 0.26 -0.42
N GLY A 12 -5.27 -0.24 0.09
CA GLY A 12 -5.00 -0.41 1.52
C GLY A 12 -3.98 0.60 2.01
N ILE A 13 -4.37 1.43 2.97
CA ILE A 13 -3.52 2.49 3.53
C ILE A 13 -3.24 2.20 5.00
N ASN A 14 -1.95 2.08 5.32
CA ASN A 14 -1.52 2.06 6.70
C ASN A 14 -1.34 3.52 7.15
N TYR A 15 -2.38 4.03 7.81
CA TYR A 15 -2.49 5.45 8.13
C TYR A 15 -2.05 5.74 9.57
N TRP A 16 -1.38 6.85 9.71
CA TRP A 16 -1.13 7.50 10.99
C TRP A 16 -0.66 8.94 10.77
N ASP A 17 -1.47 9.92 11.19
CA ASP A 17 -1.18 11.36 11.29
C ASP A 17 -0.66 12.08 10.02
N ASP A 18 -0.87 11.50 8.83
CA ASP A 18 -0.44 12.11 7.55
C ASP A 18 -1.61 12.23 6.56
N PRO A 19 -2.49 13.22 6.70
CA PRO A 19 -3.68 13.33 5.86
C PRO A 19 -3.37 13.68 4.39
N LYS A 20 -2.22 14.27 4.11
CA LYS A 20 -1.91 14.81 2.76
C LYS A 20 -1.86 13.74 1.69
N GLY A 21 -1.27 12.58 1.96
CA GLY A 21 -1.24 11.46 1.02
C GLY A 21 -2.64 10.92 0.75
N LEU A 22 -3.42 10.70 1.81
CA LEU A 22 -4.81 10.28 1.71
C LEU A 22 -5.65 11.26 0.89
N ILE A 23 -5.56 12.57 1.18
CA ILE A 23 -6.30 13.60 0.44
C ILE A 23 -5.93 13.58 -1.04
N LYS A 24 -4.65 13.42 -1.38
CA LYS A 24 -4.24 13.32 -2.80
C LYS A 24 -4.84 12.10 -3.50
N ILE A 25 -5.02 10.98 -2.81
CA ILE A 25 -5.69 9.79 -3.34
C ILE A 25 -7.19 10.06 -3.54
N LEU A 26 -7.84 10.64 -2.53
CA LEU A 26 -9.29 10.89 -2.54
C LEU A 26 -9.71 11.96 -3.56
N THR A 27 -8.85 12.95 -3.81
CA THR A 27 -9.12 14.05 -4.76
C THR A 27 -8.58 13.79 -6.17
N ASN A 28 -7.97 12.64 -6.42
CA ASN A 28 -7.52 12.24 -7.73
C ASN A 28 -8.62 11.41 -8.42
N ASP A 29 -9.34 12.01 -9.35
CA ASP A 29 -10.46 11.39 -10.06
C ASP A 29 -10.04 10.09 -10.76
N THR A 30 -8.82 10.02 -11.32
CA THR A 30 -8.35 8.80 -12.02
C THR A 30 -8.19 7.62 -11.07
N VAL A 31 -7.88 7.88 -9.81
CA VAL A 31 -7.76 6.87 -8.76
C VAL A 31 -9.12 6.60 -8.12
N TYR A 32 -9.76 7.66 -7.61
CA TYR A 32 -10.99 7.53 -6.84
C TYR A 32 -12.13 6.90 -7.65
N ASP A 33 -12.32 7.31 -8.90
CA ASP A 33 -13.37 6.76 -9.75
C ASP A 33 -13.11 5.29 -10.11
N TYR A 34 -11.83 4.90 -10.28
CA TYR A 34 -11.47 3.57 -10.70
C TYR A 34 -11.52 2.53 -9.57
N VAL A 35 -11.07 2.88 -8.35
CA VAL A 35 -11.03 1.92 -7.25
C VAL A 35 -12.43 1.64 -6.68
N GLU A 36 -12.64 0.42 -6.21
CA GLU A 36 -13.89 0.00 -5.56
C GLU A 36 -13.98 0.49 -4.12
N LYS A 37 -12.90 0.33 -3.36
CA LYS A 37 -12.79 0.72 -1.96
C LYS A 37 -11.39 1.20 -1.58
N ILE A 38 -11.34 2.06 -0.56
CA ILE A 38 -10.12 2.56 0.06
C ILE A 38 -10.20 2.23 1.55
N TYR A 39 -9.37 1.28 1.99
CA TYR A 39 -9.28 0.86 3.39
C TYR A 39 -8.20 1.67 4.10
N VAL A 40 -8.59 2.48 5.07
CA VAL A 40 -7.68 3.24 5.92
C VAL A 40 -7.62 2.57 7.28
N ILE A 41 -6.47 2.02 7.62
CA ILE A 41 -6.23 1.42 8.93
C ILE A 41 -5.50 2.45 9.79
N ASP A 42 -6.28 3.16 10.61
CA ASP A 42 -5.80 4.25 11.44
C ASP A 42 -5.28 3.77 12.80
N GLY A 43 -4.42 4.57 13.41
CA GLY A 43 -4.00 4.45 14.79
C GLY A 43 -2.48 4.44 14.99
N ARG A 44 -2.09 4.81 16.20
CA ARG A 44 -0.69 4.79 16.65
C ARG A 44 -0.18 3.37 16.74
N TYR A 45 1.12 3.19 16.59
CA TYR A 45 1.74 1.90 16.79
C TYR A 45 1.93 1.58 18.28
N GLU A 46 1.95 0.29 18.61
CA GLU A 46 2.37 -0.18 19.94
C GLU A 46 3.73 0.41 20.31
N GLY A 47 3.85 0.96 21.52
CA GLY A 47 5.06 1.62 21.99
C GLY A 47 5.19 3.11 21.62
N ARG A 48 4.23 3.66 20.86
CA ARG A 48 4.18 5.08 20.44
C ARG A 48 2.90 5.78 20.89
N MET A 49 2.36 5.39 22.04
CA MET A 49 1.08 5.87 22.54
C MET A 49 1.11 7.32 23.07
N ASP A 50 2.29 7.88 23.27
CA ASP A 50 2.57 9.26 23.67
C ASP A 50 2.64 10.25 22.48
N GLU A 51 2.61 9.73 21.26
CA GLU A 51 2.64 10.55 20.06
C GLU A 51 1.25 11.08 19.69
N ALA A 52 1.21 11.96 18.68
CA ALA A 52 0.00 12.67 18.27
C ALA A 52 -1.27 11.79 18.24
N GLU A 53 -2.36 12.36 18.66
CA GLU A 53 -3.66 11.69 18.73
C GLU A 53 -4.12 11.19 17.35
N SER A 54 -4.96 10.15 17.37
CA SER A 54 -5.64 9.69 16.17
C SER A 54 -6.50 10.80 15.56
N HIS A 55 -6.51 10.90 14.23
CA HIS A 55 -7.34 11.84 13.49
C HIS A 55 -8.74 11.28 13.18
N MET A 56 -9.30 10.45 14.06
CA MET A 56 -10.56 9.74 13.79
C MET A 56 -11.73 10.65 13.44
N ASP A 57 -11.87 11.80 14.11
CA ASP A 57 -12.94 12.76 13.79
C ASP A 57 -12.79 13.27 12.35
N TYR A 58 -11.59 13.68 11.98
CA TYR A 58 -11.28 14.13 10.63
C TYR A 58 -11.49 13.02 9.58
N LEU A 59 -11.09 11.79 9.86
CA LEU A 59 -11.29 10.65 8.96
C LEU A 59 -12.79 10.31 8.83
N THR A 60 -13.55 10.46 9.91
CA THR A 60 -15.01 10.27 9.90
C THR A 60 -15.67 11.29 8.98
N ASP A 61 -15.33 12.59 9.11
CA ASP A 61 -15.82 13.64 8.21
C ASP A 61 -15.48 13.34 6.74
N LEU A 62 -14.28 12.85 6.46
CA LEU A 62 -13.90 12.43 5.11
C LEU A 62 -14.76 11.26 4.61
N SER A 63 -15.11 10.30 5.47
CA SER A 63 -15.91 9.15 5.06
C SER A 63 -17.37 9.51 4.73
N GLU A 64 -17.88 10.61 5.26
CA GLU A 64 -19.19 11.15 4.89
C GLU A 64 -19.18 11.76 3.47
N ILE A 65 -18.02 12.28 3.03
CA ILE A 65 -17.84 12.88 1.71
C ILE A 65 -17.48 11.82 0.67
N TYR A 66 -16.58 10.89 1.02
CA TYR A 66 -16.00 9.90 0.13
C TYR A 66 -16.55 8.50 0.43
N SER A 67 -17.61 8.11 -0.24
CA SER A 67 -18.37 6.87 0.01
C SER A 67 -17.56 5.57 -0.15
N LYS A 68 -16.44 5.60 -0.87
CA LYS A 68 -15.53 4.45 -1.03
C LYS A 68 -14.54 4.31 0.13
N LEU A 69 -14.48 5.28 1.03
CA LEU A 69 -13.56 5.29 2.16
C LEU A 69 -14.10 4.41 3.29
N HIS A 70 -13.31 3.43 3.70
CA HIS A 70 -13.61 2.52 4.81
C HIS A 70 -12.51 2.64 5.87
N ILE A 71 -12.87 3.11 7.05
CA ILE A 71 -11.93 3.42 8.13
C ILE A 71 -12.04 2.37 9.23
N VAL A 72 -10.91 1.89 9.69
CA VAL A 72 -10.80 0.99 10.85
C VAL A 72 -9.77 1.55 11.82
N SER A 73 -10.21 1.87 13.03
CA SER A 73 -9.29 2.26 14.10
C SER A 73 -8.63 1.04 14.73
N MET A 74 -7.30 1.08 14.82
CA MET A 74 -6.46 0.06 15.45
C MET A 74 -5.36 0.71 16.29
N ASP A 75 -5.77 1.65 17.16
CA ASP A 75 -4.84 2.39 18.02
C ASP A 75 -4.07 1.45 18.98
N GLY A 76 -2.78 1.67 19.16
CA GLY A 76 -1.92 0.83 20.00
C GLY A 76 -1.60 -0.54 19.39
N SER A 77 -1.90 -0.78 18.12
CA SER A 77 -1.66 -2.05 17.47
C SER A 77 -0.27 -2.13 16.82
N LYS A 78 0.27 -3.36 16.71
CA LYS A 78 1.47 -3.60 15.91
C LYS A 78 1.23 -3.28 14.44
N GLN A 79 2.25 -2.77 13.76
CA GLN A 79 2.18 -2.48 12.32
C GLN A 79 1.72 -3.68 11.49
N ILE A 80 2.19 -4.88 11.86
CA ILE A 80 1.78 -6.15 11.22
C ILE A 80 0.27 -6.39 11.35
N ALA A 81 -0.31 -6.12 12.52
CA ALA A 81 -1.75 -6.28 12.74
C ALA A 81 -2.55 -5.32 11.84
N LYS A 82 -2.13 -4.06 11.76
CA LYS A 82 -2.74 -3.06 10.86
C LYS A 82 -2.65 -3.50 9.40
N ARG A 83 -1.48 -3.97 8.96
CA ARG A 83 -1.30 -4.46 7.59
C ARG A 83 -2.14 -5.70 7.30
N ASN A 84 -2.30 -6.62 8.24
CA ASN A 84 -3.17 -7.78 8.08
C ASN A 84 -4.65 -7.39 7.98
N LYS A 85 -5.05 -6.28 8.59
CA LYS A 85 -6.45 -5.85 8.59
C LYS A 85 -6.97 -5.49 7.21
N TYR A 86 -6.22 -4.77 6.39
CA TYR A 86 -6.70 -4.46 5.04
C TYR A 86 -6.76 -5.71 4.13
N TRP A 87 -5.93 -6.75 4.36
CA TRP A 87 -6.06 -8.04 3.65
C TRP A 87 -7.36 -8.77 4.02
N GLU A 88 -7.72 -8.76 5.32
CA GLU A 88 -8.99 -9.34 5.78
C GLU A 88 -10.18 -8.66 5.13
N LEU A 89 -10.18 -7.33 5.09
CA LEU A 89 -11.25 -6.54 4.47
C LEU A 89 -11.32 -6.80 2.97
N ALA A 90 -10.19 -6.79 2.28
CA ALA A 90 -10.12 -7.09 0.86
C ALA A 90 -10.63 -8.49 0.52
N GLN A 91 -10.37 -9.48 1.38
CA GLN A 91 -10.89 -10.83 1.23
C GLN A 91 -12.42 -10.90 1.44
N VAL A 92 -12.94 -10.22 2.47
CA VAL A 92 -14.38 -10.15 2.74
C VAL A 92 -15.15 -9.48 1.60
N ASP A 93 -14.57 -8.42 1.06
CA ASP A 93 -15.14 -7.67 -0.04
C ASP A 93 -14.81 -8.26 -1.43
N GLU A 94 -14.20 -9.44 -1.49
CA GLU A 94 -13.87 -10.17 -2.72
C GLU A 94 -13.16 -9.29 -3.77
N MET A 95 -12.14 -8.52 -3.33
CA MET A 95 -11.32 -7.73 -4.23
C MET A 95 -10.45 -8.64 -5.13
N ASP A 96 -10.34 -8.31 -6.41
CA ASP A 96 -9.44 -9.01 -7.33
C ASP A 96 -7.99 -8.57 -7.13
N TYR A 97 -7.80 -7.26 -6.93
CA TYR A 97 -6.50 -6.65 -6.73
C TYR A 97 -6.50 -5.66 -5.59
N MET A 98 -5.36 -5.53 -4.92
CA MET A 98 -5.10 -4.53 -3.89
C MET A 98 -3.83 -3.76 -4.20
N ILE A 99 -3.89 -2.45 -4.11
CA ILE A 99 -2.72 -1.58 -4.10
C ILE A 99 -2.50 -1.14 -2.66
N VAL A 100 -1.30 -1.33 -2.13
CA VAL A 100 -1.00 -0.92 -0.76
C VAL A 100 -0.05 0.26 -0.72
N CYS A 101 -0.31 1.20 0.15
CA CYS A 101 0.54 2.37 0.37
C CYS A 101 0.61 2.74 1.86
N ASP A 102 1.63 3.50 2.18
CA ASP A 102 1.77 4.16 3.46
C ASP A 102 1.13 5.57 3.37
N SER A 103 0.85 6.23 4.50
CA SER A 103 0.14 7.51 4.52
C SER A 103 0.88 8.68 3.85
N ASP A 104 2.20 8.56 3.68
CA ASP A 104 3.06 9.51 2.98
C ASP A 104 3.24 9.16 1.49
N GLU A 105 2.43 8.24 0.98
CA GLU A 105 2.42 7.83 -0.42
C GLU A 105 1.10 8.21 -1.09
N TYR A 106 1.16 8.50 -2.38
CA TYR A 106 -0.01 8.72 -3.22
C TYR A 106 0.25 8.18 -4.63
N MET A 107 -0.80 8.06 -5.42
CA MET A 107 -0.72 7.42 -6.73
C MET A 107 -1.55 8.14 -7.78
N ASP A 108 -1.28 7.80 -9.03
CA ASP A 108 -2.05 8.20 -10.20
C ASP A 108 -2.20 7.01 -11.16
N PHE A 109 -3.30 6.96 -11.90
CA PHE A 109 -3.60 5.88 -12.83
C PHE A 109 -3.73 6.36 -14.27
N ASP A 110 -3.02 5.68 -15.17
CA ASP A 110 -3.43 5.56 -16.57
C ASP A 110 -4.36 4.33 -16.67
N VAL A 111 -5.66 4.57 -16.53
CA VAL A 111 -6.68 3.50 -16.40
C VAL A 111 -6.64 2.53 -17.57
N THR A 112 -6.40 3.01 -18.80
CA THR A 112 -6.33 2.16 -19.99
C THR A 112 -5.15 1.17 -19.90
N LYS A 113 -3.98 1.66 -19.52
CA LYS A 113 -2.80 0.80 -19.34
C LYS A 113 -2.96 -0.12 -18.14
N LEU A 114 -3.56 0.37 -17.05
CA LEU A 114 -3.81 -0.44 -15.85
C LEU A 114 -4.70 -1.64 -16.18
N ILE A 115 -5.82 -1.44 -16.86
CA ILE A 115 -6.71 -2.53 -17.29
C ILE A 115 -5.96 -3.55 -18.18
N GLY A 116 -5.16 -3.06 -19.12
CA GLY A 116 -4.32 -3.93 -19.96
C GLY A 116 -3.34 -4.76 -19.16
N SER A 117 -2.69 -4.15 -18.16
CA SER A 117 -1.79 -4.85 -17.24
C SER A 117 -2.53 -5.90 -16.42
N LEU A 118 -3.63 -5.54 -15.76
CA LEU A 118 -4.40 -6.47 -14.92
C LEU A 118 -4.88 -7.70 -15.69
N ARG A 119 -5.34 -7.54 -16.94
CA ARG A 119 -5.69 -8.67 -17.81
C ARG A 119 -4.51 -9.61 -18.07
N THR A 120 -3.31 -9.06 -18.22
CA THR A 120 -2.10 -9.86 -18.40
C THR A 120 -1.74 -10.60 -17.10
N LEU A 121 -1.89 -9.95 -15.95
CA LEU A 121 -1.59 -10.52 -14.64
C LEU A 121 -2.60 -11.59 -14.22
N ASP A 122 -3.83 -11.51 -14.69
CA ASP A 122 -4.88 -12.46 -14.32
C ASP A 122 -4.52 -13.90 -14.68
N ALA A 123 -3.84 -14.10 -15.81
CA ALA A 123 -3.34 -15.41 -16.25
C ALA A 123 -2.08 -15.88 -15.52
N ARG A 124 -1.46 -15.05 -14.66
CA ARG A 124 -0.20 -15.38 -14.00
C ARG A 124 -0.43 -15.96 -12.60
N PRO A 125 0.44 -16.88 -12.14
CA PRO A 125 0.32 -17.48 -10.80
C PRO A 125 0.78 -16.54 -9.68
N GLU A 126 1.64 -15.57 -9.97
CA GLU A 126 2.18 -14.67 -8.96
C GLU A 126 1.09 -13.80 -8.33
N LYS A 127 1.26 -13.48 -7.07
CA LYS A 127 0.33 -12.64 -6.30
C LYS A 127 0.89 -11.29 -5.89
N CYS A 128 2.16 -11.01 -6.19
CA CYS A 128 2.83 -9.76 -5.84
C CYS A 128 3.57 -9.20 -7.06
N TYR A 129 3.29 -7.95 -7.36
CA TYR A 129 3.83 -7.27 -8.53
C TYR A 129 4.43 -5.91 -8.16
N PRO A 130 5.52 -5.52 -8.86
CA PRO A 130 6.18 -4.25 -8.60
C PRO A 130 5.35 -3.08 -9.14
N VAL A 131 5.32 -2.00 -8.38
CA VAL A 131 4.83 -0.70 -8.82
C VAL A 131 6.00 0.29 -8.82
N LYS A 132 6.05 1.13 -9.83
CA LYS A 132 7.04 2.19 -9.98
C LYS A 132 6.77 3.29 -8.96
N GLN A 133 7.71 3.46 -8.01
CA GLN A 133 7.62 4.48 -6.97
C GLN A 133 8.68 5.55 -7.20
N HIS A 134 8.24 6.78 -7.26
CA HIS A 134 9.08 7.97 -7.32
C HIS A 134 9.32 8.48 -5.91
N MET A 135 10.59 8.70 -5.56
CA MET A 135 10.98 9.26 -4.27
C MET A 135 11.67 10.60 -4.51
N GLU A 136 11.33 11.61 -3.71
CA GLU A 136 11.96 12.93 -3.82
C GLU A 136 13.47 12.83 -3.60
N GLY A 137 14.25 13.36 -4.56
CA GLY A 137 15.72 13.37 -4.51
C GLY A 137 16.40 12.01 -4.70
N ILE A 138 15.66 10.95 -5.00
CA ILE A 138 16.17 9.59 -5.21
C ILE A 138 15.63 9.04 -6.52
N SER A 139 16.40 8.16 -7.15
CA SER A 139 15.97 7.45 -8.34
C SER A 139 14.68 6.64 -8.11
N VAL A 140 13.93 6.45 -9.18
CA VAL A 140 12.73 5.60 -9.18
C VAL A 140 13.05 4.19 -8.70
N MET A 141 12.24 3.67 -7.81
CA MET A 141 12.38 2.31 -7.27
C MET A 141 11.13 1.47 -7.61
N SER A 142 11.34 0.18 -7.85
CA SER A 142 10.25 -0.78 -7.93
C SER A 142 9.94 -1.33 -6.53
N ARG A 143 8.68 -1.24 -6.11
CA ARG A 143 8.23 -1.71 -4.80
C ARG A 143 7.07 -2.71 -4.95
N PRO A 144 6.98 -3.71 -4.05
CA PRO A 144 5.85 -4.65 -4.01
C PRO A 144 4.60 -3.92 -3.50
N ARG A 145 3.81 -3.34 -4.40
CA ARG A 145 2.66 -2.52 -4.07
C ARG A 145 1.35 -3.01 -4.67
N LEU A 146 1.38 -3.79 -5.75
CA LEU A 146 0.17 -4.40 -6.33
C LEU A 146 0.11 -5.88 -5.97
N PHE A 147 -1.03 -6.31 -5.45
CA PHE A 147 -1.28 -7.68 -5.01
C PHE A 147 -2.55 -8.22 -5.64
N LYS A 148 -2.52 -9.50 -6.04
CA LYS A 148 -3.64 -10.23 -6.62
C LYS A 148 -4.26 -11.18 -5.60
N GLY A 149 -5.60 -11.21 -5.53
CA GLY A 149 -6.35 -12.13 -4.68
C GLY A 149 -6.26 -13.61 -5.11
N PRO A 150 -6.83 -14.51 -4.36
CA PRO A 150 -7.47 -14.27 -3.06
C PRO A 150 -6.46 -13.90 -1.96
N PHE A 151 -6.87 -13.00 -1.04
CA PHE A 151 -6.01 -12.44 0.00
C PHE A 151 -5.94 -13.34 1.23
N THR A 152 -5.43 -14.55 1.04
CA THR A 152 -5.27 -15.57 2.11
C THR A 152 -3.94 -15.46 2.85
N PHE A 153 -3.03 -14.64 2.36
CA PHE A 153 -1.71 -14.42 2.93
C PHE A 153 -1.73 -13.44 4.12
N ARG A 154 -0.69 -13.50 4.95
CA ARG A 154 -0.55 -12.67 6.15
C ARG A 154 0.89 -12.19 6.32
N HIS A 155 1.04 -10.98 6.84
CA HIS A 155 2.31 -10.52 7.38
C HIS A 155 2.61 -11.30 8.65
N LEU A 156 3.82 -11.86 8.74
CA LEU A 156 4.33 -12.52 9.92
C LEU A 156 5.56 -11.76 10.43
N GLN A 157 5.71 -11.70 11.74
CA GLN A 157 6.92 -11.17 12.36
C GLN A 157 8.04 -12.19 12.13
N SER A 158 9.18 -11.75 11.59
CA SER A 158 10.36 -12.60 11.50
C SER A 158 10.93 -12.82 12.91
N GLU A 159 11.16 -14.06 13.30
CA GLU A 159 11.84 -14.37 14.58
C GLU A 159 13.28 -13.83 14.62
N LYS A 160 13.87 -13.52 13.46
CA LYS A 160 15.24 -13.00 13.32
C LYS A 160 15.33 -11.49 13.39
N ASP A 161 14.25 -10.80 13.12
CA ASP A 161 14.19 -9.34 13.12
C ASP A 161 13.33 -8.87 14.30
N ASN A 162 14.00 -8.51 15.40
CA ASN A 162 13.37 -7.70 16.45
C ASN A 162 13.03 -6.28 15.94
N THR A 163 13.44 -5.97 14.73
CA THR A 163 13.07 -4.72 14.09
C THR A 163 11.59 -4.76 13.75
N ILE A 164 10.89 -3.69 14.03
CA ILE A 164 9.51 -3.37 13.61
C ILE A 164 9.42 -3.25 12.07
N SER A 165 10.34 -3.92 11.40
CA SER A 165 10.36 -3.98 9.95
C SER A 165 9.05 -4.59 9.46
N HIS A 166 8.66 -4.15 8.32
CA HIS A 166 7.46 -4.49 7.56
C HIS A 166 7.22 -5.99 7.36
N GLY A 167 7.20 -6.84 8.35
CA GLY A 167 7.11 -8.27 8.31
C GLY A 167 6.92 -8.87 6.92
N SER A 168 7.63 -9.91 6.61
CA SER A 168 7.46 -10.60 5.32
C SER A 168 6.02 -11.10 5.19
N LEU A 169 5.53 -11.16 3.97
CA LEU A 169 4.17 -11.57 3.64
C LEU A 169 4.19 -13.02 3.15
N TYR A 170 3.43 -13.90 3.80
CA TYR A 170 3.44 -15.34 3.55
C TYR A 170 2.05 -15.89 3.25
N GLU A 171 1.99 -16.87 2.33
CA GLU A 171 0.85 -17.76 2.17
C GLU A 171 0.73 -18.71 3.39
N LYS A 172 -0.40 -19.41 3.50
CA LYS A 172 -0.64 -20.41 4.55
C LYS A 172 0.34 -21.59 4.52
N ASP A 173 0.90 -21.89 3.36
CA ASP A 173 1.89 -22.96 3.16
C ASP A 173 3.34 -22.52 3.44
N GLY A 174 3.55 -21.26 3.86
CA GLY A 174 4.87 -20.71 4.14
C GLY A 174 5.58 -20.10 2.92
N THR A 175 4.94 -20.05 1.77
CA THR A 175 5.50 -19.40 0.58
C THR A 175 5.54 -17.88 0.77
N GLU A 176 6.72 -17.28 0.62
CA GLU A 176 6.88 -15.83 0.75
C GLU A 176 6.36 -15.10 -0.51
N ILE A 177 5.35 -14.28 -0.33
CA ILE A 177 4.66 -13.56 -1.42
C ILE A 177 5.56 -12.53 -2.08
N ILE A 178 6.36 -11.79 -1.31
CA ILE A 178 7.21 -10.70 -1.83
C ILE A 178 8.24 -11.27 -2.82
N ASN A 179 8.74 -12.48 -2.59
CA ASN A 179 9.69 -13.13 -3.50
C ASN A 179 9.09 -13.40 -4.90
N GLN A 180 7.77 -13.46 -5.03
CA GLN A 180 7.11 -13.64 -6.32
C GLN A 180 7.30 -12.42 -7.24
N MET A 181 7.51 -11.22 -6.68
CA MET A 181 7.90 -10.05 -7.46
C MET A 181 9.21 -10.27 -8.22
N TYR A 182 10.17 -11.00 -7.63
CA TYR A 182 11.43 -11.31 -8.30
C TYR A 182 11.25 -12.31 -9.46
N ALA A 183 10.29 -13.22 -9.38
CA ALA A 183 9.93 -14.09 -10.50
C ALA A 183 9.41 -13.28 -11.69
N TRP A 184 8.56 -12.29 -11.43
CA TRP A 184 8.08 -11.37 -12.47
C TRP A 184 9.23 -10.65 -13.19
N PHE A 185 10.25 -10.18 -12.46
CA PHE A 185 11.43 -9.54 -13.07
C PHE A 185 12.25 -10.47 -13.94
N LYS A 186 12.34 -11.77 -13.61
CA LYS A 186 13.07 -12.75 -14.44
C LYS A 186 12.49 -12.85 -15.84
N ASP A 187 11.17 -12.79 -15.95
CA ASP A 187 10.47 -12.83 -17.24
C ASP A 187 10.54 -11.49 -17.99
N HIS A 188 10.94 -10.42 -17.30
CA HIS A 188 11.03 -9.08 -17.86
C HIS A 188 12.43 -8.44 -17.63
N PRO A 189 13.52 -9.09 -18.09
CA PRO A 189 14.88 -8.69 -17.73
C PRO A 189 15.28 -7.28 -18.21
N LYS A 190 14.69 -6.80 -19.32
CA LYS A 190 14.94 -5.43 -19.82
C LYS A 190 14.43 -4.36 -18.88
N ARG A 191 13.60 -4.71 -17.95
CA ARG A 191 12.96 -3.83 -17.00
C ARG A 191 13.74 -3.67 -15.69
N GLN A 192 14.82 -4.44 -15.48
CA GLN A 192 15.68 -4.37 -14.27
C GLN A 192 16.85 -3.40 -14.37
N ILE A 193 17.29 -3.00 -15.56
CA ILE A 193 18.67 -2.56 -15.80
C ILE A 193 18.82 -1.06 -15.97
N ASN A 194 17.78 -0.30 -16.31
CA ASN A 194 17.91 1.16 -16.50
C ASN A 194 17.17 1.92 -15.41
N SER A 195 17.89 2.82 -14.73
CA SER A 195 17.36 3.66 -13.66
C SER A 195 16.12 4.48 -14.06
N ASP A 196 16.01 4.85 -15.34
CA ASP A 196 14.87 5.60 -15.88
C ASP A 196 13.73 4.72 -16.38
N ASP A 197 14.00 3.42 -16.56
CA ASP A 197 13.06 2.42 -17.08
C ASP A 197 12.84 1.27 -16.08
N GLN A 198 13.06 1.53 -14.81
CA GLN A 198 12.71 0.58 -13.75
C GLN A 198 11.21 0.40 -13.73
N SER A 199 10.83 -0.75 -14.13
CA SER A 199 9.50 -1.09 -14.51
C SER A 199 8.76 -1.66 -13.34
N GLY A 200 7.70 -1.06 -13.09
CA GLY A 200 6.56 -1.63 -12.44
C GLY A 200 5.50 -2.02 -13.47
N ILE A 201 4.37 -2.40 -12.97
CA ILE A 201 3.16 -2.59 -13.73
C ILE A 201 2.79 -1.27 -14.42
N ASP A 202 2.51 -1.35 -15.72
CA ASP A 202 2.08 -0.18 -16.47
C ASP A 202 0.70 0.31 -15.97
N GLY A 203 0.52 1.61 -15.98
CA GLY A 203 -0.74 2.26 -15.60
C GLY A 203 -0.84 2.65 -14.13
N ILE A 204 0.14 2.33 -13.29
CA ILE A 204 0.25 2.82 -11.91
C ILE A 204 1.54 3.61 -11.76
N LYS A 205 1.43 4.84 -11.27
CA LYS A 205 2.55 5.62 -10.77
C LYS A 205 2.32 5.94 -9.31
N MET A 206 3.33 5.74 -8.50
CA MET A 206 3.27 6.04 -7.07
C MET A 206 4.37 7.02 -6.68
N TRP A 207 4.09 7.89 -5.75
CA TRP A 207 5.05 8.83 -5.18
C TRP A 207 5.14 8.61 -3.68
N HIS A 208 6.34 8.73 -3.15
CA HIS A 208 6.62 8.74 -1.73
C HIS A 208 7.18 10.12 -1.37
N ASP A 209 6.41 10.89 -0.63
CA ASP A 209 6.73 12.27 -0.26
C ASP A 209 6.85 12.40 1.26
N LYS A 210 8.08 12.28 1.75
CA LYS A 210 8.38 12.40 3.19
C LYS A 210 8.06 13.77 3.77
N THR A 211 7.86 14.80 2.94
CA THR A 211 7.45 16.13 3.43
C THR A 211 6.01 16.15 3.93
N PHE A 212 5.23 15.09 3.67
CA PHE A 212 3.88 14.94 4.21
C PHE A 212 3.87 14.61 5.69
N ARG A 213 4.94 14.01 6.21
CA ARG A 213 5.04 13.66 7.63
C ARG A 213 5.07 14.92 8.50
N SER A 214 4.35 14.89 9.60
CA SER A 214 4.46 15.94 10.60
C SER A 214 5.89 16.01 11.15
N ARG A 215 6.30 17.20 11.62
CA ARG A 215 7.63 17.39 12.22
C ARG A 215 7.81 16.46 13.43
N ASP A 216 6.79 16.31 14.23
CA ASP A 216 6.82 15.50 15.44
C ASP A 216 6.99 14.03 15.10
N ARG A 217 6.31 13.54 14.04
CA ARG A 217 6.51 12.18 13.53
C ARG A 217 7.92 11.95 13.00
N VAL A 218 8.50 12.93 12.30
CA VAL A 218 9.90 12.82 11.82
C VAL A 218 10.89 12.72 12.97
N ILE A 219 10.64 13.47 14.05
CA ILE A 219 11.46 13.41 15.27
C ILE A 219 11.27 12.05 15.95
N ALA A 220 10.06 11.61 16.14
CA ALA A 220 9.74 10.33 16.75
C ALA A 220 10.31 9.15 15.97
N ASP A 221 10.23 9.16 14.62
CA ASP A 221 10.86 8.16 13.77
C ASP A 221 12.39 8.12 13.98
N ARG A 222 13.05 9.24 14.10
CA ARG A 222 14.50 9.29 14.36
C ARG A 222 14.87 8.68 15.71
N VAL A 223 14.21 9.11 16.77
CA VAL A 223 14.44 8.57 18.13
C VAL A 223 14.22 7.06 18.13
N TYR A 224 13.16 6.58 17.50
CA TYR A 224 12.83 5.17 17.42
C TYR A 224 13.90 4.33 16.68
N TYR A 225 14.42 4.83 15.55
CA TYR A 225 15.46 4.12 14.78
C TYR A 225 16.85 4.24 15.41
N ASP A 226 17.13 5.34 16.15
CA ASP A 226 18.40 5.55 16.83
C ASP A 226 18.50 4.80 18.16
N GLU A 227 17.38 4.50 18.82
CA GLU A 227 17.33 3.79 20.09
C GLU A 227 17.11 2.26 19.97
N THR A 228 16.84 1.76 18.76
CA THR A 228 16.69 0.33 18.53
C THR A 228 18.06 -0.29 18.18
N PRO A 229 18.62 -1.17 19.02
CA PRO A 229 19.93 -1.79 18.79
C PRO A 229 19.94 -2.73 17.58
#